data_a9e60b6625632fd4674fa029cecaa282
#
_entry.id   a9e60b6625632fd4674fa029cecaa282
#
_cell.length_a   1.000
_cell.length_b   1.000
_cell.length_c   1.000
_cell.angle_alpha   90.00
_cell.angle_beta   90.00
_cell.angle_gamma   90.00
#
_symmetry.space_group_name_H-M   'P 1'
#
loop_
_entity.id
_entity.type
_entity.pdbx_description
1 polymer ?
#
loop_
_entity_poly.entity_id
_entity_poly.type
_entity_poly.pdbx_seq_one_letter_code
_entity_poly.pdbx_strand_id
1 'polypeptide(L)'
;MALHQREGWTQESAPNAFVDLHAHSSASFDSLSDPIELTRAAAARGITHLAITDHDRVDGAQRARDAQVPGITVLVGSEVRTRGGDLIALFIERPIKVGLPPAEAIAAIREQGGLVGIPHPFDGARGSLLTKEEHIELLTLVDWIEGWNARLLFPGGNARAAALAAEHGIPSVSSSDAHSIMEIGNAATVLSGDPSTPARMRTALAEPHQLITGRGALFARAVMPFAKVINAVRGNRRIKSGFTFGETE
;
A
#
# COMPACT_ATOMS: atom_id res chain seq x y z
N MET A 1 11.10 -15.20 11.27
CA MET A 1 11.24 -14.88 12.71
C MET A 1 9.96 -14.12 13.04
N ALA A 2 9.10 -14.70 13.90
CA ALA A 2 7.80 -14.10 14.22
C ALA A 2 8.00 -12.78 14.98
N LEU A 3 7.29 -11.74 14.58
CA LEU A 3 7.36 -10.38 15.16
C LEU A 3 6.94 -10.33 16.65
N HIS A 4 6.39 -11.42 17.22
CA HIS A 4 5.81 -11.47 18.56
C HIS A 4 6.79 -11.70 19.72
N GLN A 5 8.11 -11.82 19.51
CA GLN A 5 9.06 -12.00 20.60
C GLN A 5 9.96 -10.77 20.80
N ARG A 6 9.39 -9.66 21.26
CA ARG A 6 10.16 -8.63 21.96
C ARG A 6 9.43 -8.32 23.28
N GLU A 7 9.96 -8.89 24.36
CA GLU A 7 9.55 -8.62 25.73
C GLU A 7 9.79 -7.15 26.10
N GLY A 8 8.82 -6.50 26.74
CA GLY A 8 9.01 -5.19 27.36
C GLY A 8 7.84 -4.21 27.32
N TRP A 9 6.58 -4.65 27.14
CA TRP A 9 5.43 -3.74 27.16
C TRP A 9 4.57 -3.95 28.40
N THR A 10 4.50 -2.93 29.25
CA THR A 10 3.61 -2.88 30.41
C THR A 10 2.18 -2.59 29.97
N GLN A 11 1.25 -3.28 30.63
CA GLN A 11 -0.20 -3.32 30.43
C GLN A 11 -0.88 -1.95 30.38
N GLU A 12 -1.88 -1.89 29.53
CA GLU A 12 -3.06 -1.03 29.35
C GLU A 12 -3.14 -0.26 28.03
N SER A 13 -2.27 -0.50 27.08
CA SER A 13 -2.47 0.01 25.71
C SER A 13 -3.35 -0.97 24.91
N ALA A 14 -4.25 -0.42 24.10
CA ALA A 14 -4.98 -1.21 23.11
C ALA A 14 -4.02 -2.11 22.31
N PRO A 15 -4.44 -3.32 21.90
CA PRO A 15 -3.55 -4.25 21.21
C PRO A 15 -2.93 -3.58 19.98
N ASN A 16 -1.63 -3.77 19.78
CA ASN A 16 -0.93 -3.23 18.63
C ASN A 16 -1.37 -3.93 17.35
N ALA A 17 -1.68 -3.16 16.33
CA ALA A 17 -1.88 -3.64 14.97
C ALA A 17 -0.58 -3.54 14.17
N PHE A 18 -0.15 -4.64 13.54
CA PHE A 18 0.95 -4.67 12.59
C PHE A 18 0.38 -4.55 11.19
N VAL A 19 0.60 -3.41 10.55
CA VAL A 19 -0.11 -3.02 9.34
C VAL A 19 0.85 -2.89 8.18
N ASP A 20 0.56 -3.56 7.07
CA ASP A 20 1.25 -3.33 5.78
C ASP A 20 0.24 -2.71 4.81
N LEU A 21 0.48 -1.47 4.42
CA LEU A 21 -0.48 -0.65 3.66
C LEU A 21 -0.25 -0.68 2.15
N HIS A 22 0.71 -1.50 1.66
CA HIS A 22 1.04 -1.55 0.25
C HIS A 22 1.58 -2.93 -0.14
N ALA A 23 0.77 -3.70 -0.86
CA ALA A 23 1.16 -5.01 -1.40
C ALA A 23 0.36 -5.35 -2.66
N HIS A 24 0.96 -6.14 -3.56
CA HIS A 24 0.39 -6.51 -4.86
C HIS A 24 0.17 -8.00 -4.99
N SER A 25 -1.01 -8.37 -5.48
CA SER A 25 -1.39 -9.73 -5.82
C SER A 25 -1.29 -10.00 -7.32
N SER A 26 -1.65 -11.22 -7.74
CA SER A 26 -1.72 -11.60 -9.15
C SER A 26 -2.87 -10.92 -9.93
N ALA A 27 -3.72 -10.12 -9.28
CA ALA A 27 -4.62 -9.20 -9.95
C ALA A 27 -3.83 -8.04 -10.56
N SER A 28 -2.71 -7.62 -9.96
CA SER A 28 -1.78 -6.67 -10.57
C SER A 28 -1.01 -7.27 -11.74
N PHE A 29 -0.72 -6.46 -12.75
CA PHE A 29 -0.01 -6.91 -13.96
C PHE A 29 1.45 -7.35 -13.72
N ASP A 30 2.02 -7.05 -12.58
CA ASP A 30 3.44 -7.23 -12.25
C ASP A 30 3.69 -8.11 -11.01
N SER A 31 2.67 -8.75 -10.46
CA SER A 31 2.78 -9.77 -9.41
C SER A 31 2.14 -11.09 -9.84
N LEU A 32 2.67 -12.22 -9.32
CA LEU A 32 2.12 -13.56 -9.53
C LEU A 32 1.54 -14.18 -8.26
N SER A 33 1.60 -13.49 -7.14
CA SER A 33 1.15 -14.00 -5.85
C SER A 33 -0.37 -14.09 -5.79
N ASP A 34 -0.92 -15.29 -5.61
CA ASP A 34 -2.35 -15.42 -5.34
C ASP A 34 -2.72 -14.56 -4.12
N PRO A 35 -3.80 -13.74 -4.17
CA PRO A 35 -4.13 -12.80 -3.10
C PRO A 35 -4.43 -13.50 -1.76
N ILE A 36 -4.97 -14.72 -1.78
CA ILE A 36 -5.26 -15.50 -0.56
C ILE A 36 -3.94 -16.04 0.02
N GLU A 37 -3.05 -16.57 -0.81
CA GLU A 37 -1.74 -17.05 -0.36
C GLU A 37 -0.85 -15.92 0.16
N LEU A 38 -0.91 -14.73 -0.47
CA LEU A 38 -0.23 -13.53 0.01
C LEU A 38 -0.74 -13.14 1.41
N THR A 39 -2.06 -13.19 1.61
CA THR A 39 -2.69 -12.90 2.91
C THR A 39 -2.29 -13.93 3.97
N ARG A 40 -2.26 -15.22 3.64
CA ARG A 40 -1.80 -16.28 4.55
C ARG A 40 -0.33 -16.08 4.95
N ALA A 41 0.52 -15.74 3.98
CA ALA A 41 1.92 -15.46 4.24
C ALA A 41 2.12 -14.22 5.13
N ALA A 42 1.31 -13.18 4.95
CA ALA A 42 1.30 -11.99 5.81
C ALA A 42 0.91 -12.35 7.25
N ALA A 43 -0.20 -13.08 7.43
CA ALA A 43 -0.65 -13.56 8.74
C ALA A 43 0.42 -14.41 9.45
N ALA A 44 1.05 -15.35 8.72
CA ALA A 44 2.12 -16.20 9.26
C ALA A 44 3.36 -15.41 9.71
N ARG A 45 3.54 -14.18 9.23
CA ARG A 45 4.63 -13.26 9.61
C ARG A 45 4.22 -12.25 10.68
N GLY A 46 2.98 -12.34 11.19
CA GLY A 46 2.48 -11.49 12.25
C GLY A 46 1.87 -10.17 11.79
N ILE A 47 1.64 -9.99 10.49
CA ILE A 47 0.83 -8.88 9.99
C ILE A 47 -0.62 -9.12 10.39
N THR A 48 -1.24 -8.14 11.03
CA THR A 48 -2.64 -8.21 11.49
C THR A 48 -3.61 -7.53 10.52
N HIS A 49 -3.11 -6.54 9.77
CA HIS A 49 -3.88 -5.82 8.76
C HIS A 49 -3.04 -5.69 7.48
N LEU A 50 -3.56 -6.19 6.39
CA LEU A 50 -2.91 -6.14 5.08
C LEU A 50 -3.76 -5.37 4.09
N ALA A 51 -3.23 -4.29 3.54
CA ALA A 51 -3.80 -3.67 2.36
C ALA A 51 -3.26 -4.38 1.11
N ILE A 52 -4.17 -4.92 0.30
CA ILE A 52 -3.85 -5.33 -1.06
C ILE A 52 -4.24 -4.17 -1.97
N THR A 53 -3.27 -3.65 -2.69
CA THR A 53 -3.34 -2.39 -3.44
C THR A 53 -2.94 -2.60 -4.89
N ASP A 54 -3.51 -3.61 -5.53
CA ASP A 54 -3.25 -3.93 -6.93
C ASP A 54 -3.40 -2.70 -7.83
N HIS A 55 -2.57 -2.57 -8.85
CA HIS A 55 -2.57 -1.42 -9.75
C HIS A 55 -3.93 -1.24 -10.46
N ASP A 56 -4.59 -0.12 -10.17
CA ASP A 56 -5.83 0.33 -10.79
C ASP A 56 -7.02 -0.63 -10.63
N ARG A 57 -6.96 -1.58 -9.66
CA ARG A 57 -7.93 -2.67 -9.44
C ARG A 57 -8.20 -2.89 -7.95
N VAL A 58 -9.34 -3.51 -7.65
CA VAL A 58 -9.74 -3.86 -6.27
C VAL A 58 -10.12 -5.35 -6.12
N ASP A 59 -10.31 -6.06 -7.21
CA ASP A 59 -10.84 -7.43 -7.20
C ASP A 59 -9.91 -8.45 -6.52
N GLY A 60 -8.59 -8.26 -6.59
CA GLY A 60 -7.62 -9.07 -5.84
C GLY A 60 -7.79 -8.91 -4.33
N ALA A 61 -7.90 -7.66 -3.88
CA ALA A 61 -8.14 -7.33 -2.48
C ALA A 61 -9.50 -7.86 -1.97
N GLN A 62 -10.56 -7.69 -2.78
CA GLN A 62 -11.89 -8.21 -2.46
C GLN A 62 -11.90 -9.74 -2.33
N ARG A 63 -11.25 -10.44 -3.28
CA ARG A 63 -11.11 -11.90 -3.22
C ARG A 63 -10.37 -12.37 -1.96
N ALA A 64 -9.32 -11.65 -1.55
CA ALA A 64 -8.58 -11.96 -0.33
C ALA A 64 -9.40 -11.69 0.93
N ARG A 65 -10.14 -10.57 0.99
CA ARG A 65 -11.05 -10.24 2.08
C ARG A 65 -12.14 -11.30 2.25
N ASP A 66 -12.77 -11.68 1.15
CA ASP A 66 -13.90 -12.63 1.14
C ASP A 66 -13.46 -14.06 1.52
N ALA A 67 -12.17 -14.38 1.40
CA ALA A 67 -11.61 -15.65 1.85
C ALA A 67 -11.48 -15.75 3.39
N GLN A 68 -11.60 -14.65 4.13
CA GLN A 68 -11.62 -14.59 5.59
C GLN A 68 -10.47 -15.37 6.26
N VAL A 69 -9.23 -15.15 5.82
CA VAL A 69 -8.06 -15.80 6.39
C VAL A 69 -7.96 -15.48 7.89
N PRO A 70 -7.88 -16.50 8.78
CA PRO A 70 -7.84 -16.26 10.23
C PRO A 70 -6.61 -15.43 10.67
N GLY A 71 -6.83 -14.55 11.65
CA GLY A 71 -5.76 -13.78 12.31
C GLY A 71 -5.29 -12.55 11.53
N ILE A 72 -5.92 -12.20 10.42
CA ILE A 72 -5.58 -11.02 9.62
C ILE A 72 -6.83 -10.36 9.02
N THR A 73 -6.85 -9.05 9.03
CA THR A 73 -7.87 -8.24 8.35
C THR A 73 -7.32 -7.74 7.02
N VAL A 74 -8.02 -8.02 5.92
CA VAL A 74 -7.66 -7.46 4.60
C VAL A 74 -8.36 -6.12 4.41
N LEU A 75 -7.57 -5.10 4.12
CA LEU A 75 -8.03 -3.76 3.76
C LEU A 75 -8.09 -3.69 2.22
N VAL A 76 -9.29 -3.45 1.69
CA VAL A 76 -9.46 -3.34 0.24
C VAL A 76 -8.90 -2.00 -0.22
N GLY A 77 -7.96 -2.05 -1.16
CA GLY A 77 -7.31 -0.88 -1.70
C GLY A 77 -6.91 -1.02 -3.16
N SER A 78 -6.28 0.02 -3.67
CA SER A 78 -5.69 0.06 -5.00
C SER A 78 -4.55 1.07 -5.04
N GLU A 79 -3.48 0.76 -5.75
CA GLU A 79 -2.51 1.77 -6.19
C GLU A 79 -3.02 2.40 -7.49
N VAL A 80 -3.55 3.62 -7.35
CA VAL A 80 -4.24 4.35 -8.40
C VAL A 80 -3.26 5.19 -9.19
N ARG A 81 -3.15 4.94 -10.49
CA ARG A 81 -2.31 5.73 -11.37
C ARG A 81 -3.02 7.01 -11.82
N THR A 82 -2.47 8.16 -11.42
CA THR A 82 -2.91 9.48 -11.84
C THR A 82 -2.02 10.06 -12.95
N ARG A 83 -2.35 11.25 -13.46
CA ARG A 83 -1.48 12.00 -14.40
C ARG A 83 -0.22 12.54 -13.72
N GLY A 84 -0.25 12.73 -12.40
CA GLY A 84 0.86 13.28 -11.62
C GLY A 84 1.75 12.23 -11.00
N GLY A 85 1.24 11.02 -10.77
CA GLY A 85 1.91 9.92 -10.09
C GLY A 85 0.91 9.00 -9.42
N ASP A 86 1.39 8.03 -8.68
CA ASP A 86 0.56 7.01 -8.06
C ASP A 86 0.07 7.45 -6.66
N LEU A 87 -1.13 7.02 -6.30
CA LEU A 87 -1.76 7.20 -4.98
C LEU A 87 -2.21 5.84 -4.45
N ILE A 88 -2.09 5.62 -3.14
CA ILE A 88 -2.75 4.49 -2.48
C ILE A 88 -4.15 4.94 -2.07
N ALA A 89 -5.16 4.20 -2.54
CA ALA A 89 -6.53 4.31 -2.08
C ALA A 89 -6.84 3.12 -1.16
N LEU A 90 -7.36 3.37 0.05
CA LEU A 90 -7.81 2.32 0.95
C LEU A 90 -9.29 2.46 1.28
N PHE A 91 -9.92 1.35 1.67
CA PHE A 91 -11.35 1.29 2.02
C PHE A 91 -12.24 1.73 0.86
N ILE A 92 -11.90 1.32 -0.36
CA ILE A 92 -12.71 1.53 -1.55
C ILE A 92 -13.27 0.19 -2.05
N GLU A 93 -14.47 0.21 -2.61
CA GLU A 93 -15.11 -0.99 -3.16
C GLU A 93 -15.15 -1.01 -4.68
N ARG A 94 -14.91 0.14 -5.32
CA ARG A 94 -14.88 0.27 -6.78
C ARG A 94 -13.57 0.86 -7.24
N PRO A 95 -13.01 0.38 -8.36
CA PRO A 95 -11.79 0.94 -8.92
C PRO A 95 -11.98 2.40 -9.31
N ILE A 96 -10.88 3.15 -9.25
CA ILE A 96 -10.83 4.56 -9.66
C ILE A 96 -10.41 4.63 -11.13
N LYS A 97 -10.95 5.59 -11.87
CA LYS A 97 -10.59 5.83 -13.27
C LYS A 97 -9.11 6.18 -13.39
N VAL A 98 -8.42 5.50 -14.30
CA VAL A 98 -6.98 5.65 -14.50
C VAL A 98 -6.66 6.96 -15.22
N GLY A 99 -5.62 7.65 -14.76
CA GLY A 99 -5.12 8.86 -15.43
C GLY A 99 -5.95 10.11 -15.18
N LEU A 100 -6.72 10.15 -14.09
CA LEU A 100 -7.29 11.41 -13.61
C LEU A 100 -6.18 12.35 -13.11
N PRO A 101 -6.40 13.66 -13.09
CA PRO A 101 -5.59 14.56 -12.27
C PRO A 101 -5.57 14.10 -10.82
N PRO A 102 -4.45 14.25 -10.06
CA PRO A 102 -4.37 13.75 -8.69
C PRO A 102 -5.50 14.22 -7.78
N ALA A 103 -5.86 15.49 -7.82
CA ALA A 103 -6.95 16.04 -6.99
C ALA A 103 -8.32 15.40 -7.32
N GLU A 104 -8.61 15.12 -8.59
CA GLU A 104 -9.84 14.42 -8.99
C GLU A 104 -9.84 12.96 -8.55
N ALA A 105 -8.69 12.28 -8.63
CA ALA A 105 -8.56 10.92 -8.11
C ALA A 105 -8.77 10.88 -6.59
N ILE A 106 -8.20 11.83 -5.84
CA ILE A 106 -8.43 11.98 -4.40
C ILE A 106 -9.93 12.19 -4.11
N ALA A 107 -10.60 13.08 -4.86
CA ALA A 107 -12.03 13.32 -4.69
C ALA A 107 -12.85 12.03 -4.93
N ALA A 108 -12.55 11.28 -5.99
CA ALA A 108 -13.24 10.02 -6.29
C ALA A 108 -13.00 8.92 -5.22
N ILE A 109 -11.82 8.90 -4.59
CA ILE A 109 -11.54 8.02 -3.44
C ILE A 109 -12.37 8.45 -2.22
N ARG A 110 -12.42 9.77 -1.93
CA ARG A 110 -13.19 10.32 -0.82
C ARG A 110 -14.70 10.11 -0.97
N GLU A 111 -15.25 10.16 -2.18
CA GLU A 111 -16.65 9.83 -2.47
C GLU A 111 -17.05 8.41 -2.05
N GLN A 112 -16.10 7.48 -2.01
CA GLN A 112 -16.29 6.13 -1.49
C GLN A 112 -16.03 6.02 0.03
N GLY A 113 -15.72 7.12 0.72
CA GLY A 113 -15.32 7.12 2.14
C GLY A 113 -13.87 6.67 2.35
N GLY A 114 -13.10 6.51 1.29
CA GLY A 114 -11.75 5.98 1.29
C GLY A 114 -10.72 6.94 1.89
N LEU A 115 -9.56 6.37 2.24
CA LEU A 115 -8.36 7.07 2.67
C LEU A 115 -7.33 7.12 1.55
N VAL A 116 -6.45 8.14 1.59
CA VAL A 116 -5.45 8.38 0.55
C VAL A 116 -4.06 8.44 1.16
N GLY A 117 -3.14 7.67 0.58
CA GLY A 117 -1.71 7.75 0.87
C GLY A 117 -0.87 8.07 -0.35
N ILE A 118 0.33 8.58 -0.14
CA ILE A 118 1.33 8.78 -1.20
C ILE A 118 2.36 7.67 -1.09
N PRO A 119 2.42 6.72 -2.05
CA PRO A 119 3.42 5.66 -2.07
C PRO A 119 4.76 6.20 -2.57
N HIS A 120 5.87 5.62 -2.09
CA HIS A 120 7.24 5.86 -2.58
C HIS A 120 7.49 7.25 -3.22
N PRO A 121 7.24 8.36 -2.51
CA PRO A 121 7.05 9.71 -3.09
C PRO A 121 8.22 10.25 -3.89
N PHE A 122 9.43 9.69 -3.70
CA PHE A 122 10.66 10.12 -4.37
C PHE A 122 11.37 8.99 -5.14
N ASP A 123 10.65 7.97 -5.59
CA ASP A 123 11.22 6.97 -6.48
C ASP A 123 11.17 7.45 -7.94
N GLY A 124 12.28 7.91 -8.46
CA GLY A 124 12.36 8.40 -9.84
C GLY A 124 12.18 7.34 -10.93
N ALA A 125 12.17 6.04 -10.56
CA ALA A 125 11.98 4.93 -11.50
C ALA A 125 10.51 4.47 -11.62
N ARG A 126 9.64 4.91 -10.71
CA ARG A 126 8.22 4.57 -10.65
C ARG A 126 7.36 5.84 -10.70
N GLY A 127 6.05 5.69 -10.74
CA GLY A 127 5.07 6.78 -10.80
C GLY A 127 4.98 7.61 -9.51
N SER A 128 6.07 8.20 -9.05
CA SER A 128 6.12 8.95 -7.79
C SER A 128 5.56 10.36 -7.93
N LEU A 129 4.58 10.69 -7.08
CA LEU A 129 3.83 11.95 -7.14
C LEU A 129 4.69 13.17 -6.83
N LEU A 130 5.59 13.10 -5.83
CA LEU A 130 6.33 14.26 -5.31
C LEU A 130 7.70 14.46 -5.95
N THR A 131 7.95 13.84 -7.09
CA THR A 131 9.12 14.17 -7.91
C THR A 131 9.03 15.58 -8.54
N LYS A 132 7.82 16.12 -8.58
CA LYS A 132 7.52 17.47 -9.09
C LYS A 132 7.02 18.35 -7.96
N GLU A 133 7.53 19.57 -7.87
CA GLU A 133 7.18 20.56 -6.84
C GLU A 133 5.70 20.99 -6.91
N GLU A 134 5.10 20.94 -8.11
CA GLU A 134 3.70 21.32 -8.35
C GLU A 134 2.66 20.46 -7.60
N HIS A 135 3.09 19.34 -6.97
CA HIS A 135 2.18 18.44 -6.24
C HIS A 135 2.27 18.56 -4.71
N ILE A 136 3.07 19.50 -4.19
CA ILE A 136 3.21 19.71 -2.73
C ILE A 136 1.87 20.15 -2.10
N GLU A 137 1.05 20.88 -2.81
CA GLU A 137 -0.28 21.29 -2.34
C GLU A 137 -1.20 20.10 -2.01
N LEU A 138 -0.98 18.95 -2.66
CA LEU A 138 -1.76 17.72 -2.43
C LEU A 138 -1.49 17.10 -1.05
N LEU A 139 -0.41 17.49 -0.37
CA LEU A 139 -0.06 17.01 0.97
C LEU A 139 -1.16 17.29 2.00
N THR A 140 -1.93 18.35 1.81
CA THR A 140 -3.06 18.69 2.69
C THR A 140 -4.28 17.79 2.49
N LEU A 141 -4.33 17.01 1.42
CA LEU A 141 -5.46 16.18 1.02
C LEU A 141 -5.25 14.69 1.33
N VAL A 142 -4.06 14.29 1.79
CA VAL A 142 -3.73 12.89 2.05
C VAL A 142 -3.73 12.55 3.53
N ASP A 143 -3.91 11.27 3.86
CA ASP A 143 -3.95 10.78 5.24
C ASP A 143 -2.56 10.33 5.73
N TRP A 144 -1.67 9.91 4.83
CA TRP A 144 -0.28 9.50 5.16
C TRP A 144 0.66 9.57 3.95
N ILE A 145 1.95 9.46 4.23
CA ILE A 145 3.02 9.31 3.24
C ILE A 145 3.81 8.03 3.58
N GLU A 146 4.21 7.25 2.57
CA GLU A 146 5.22 6.22 2.76
C GLU A 146 6.59 6.85 3.04
N GLY A 147 6.92 7.01 4.32
CA GLY A 147 8.27 7.43 4.74
C GLY A 147 9.29 6.31 4.60
N TRP A 148 8.81 5.06 4.55
CA TRP A 148 9.64 3.90 4.23
C TRP A 148 8.92 2.94 3.28
N ASN A 149 9.50 2.75 2.10
CA ASN A 149 9.09 1.71 1.16
C ASN A 149 10.24 0.71 1.04
N ALA A 150 9.97 -0.57 1.35
CA ALA A 150 11.00 -1.63 1.38
C ALA A 150 11.60 -1.93 0.00
N ARG A 151 10.90 -1.58 -1.08
CA ARG A 151 11.38 -1.80 -2.46
C ARG A 151 12.18 -0.64 -3.03
N LEU A 152 12.28 0.48 -2.33
CA LEU A 152 13.08 1.60 -2.81
C LEU A 152 14.57 1.21 -2.91
N LEU A 153 15.16 1.36 -4.10
CA LEU A 153 16.55 0.97 -4.36
C LEU A 153 17.55 1.92 -3.69
N PHE A 154 17.21 3.21 -3.71
CA PHE A 154 18.09 4.26 -3.21
C PHE A 154 17.59 4.76 -1.86
N PRO A 155 18.36 4.54 -0.78
CA PRO A 155 17.92 4.87 0.59
C PRO A 155 17.62 6.36 0.81
N GLY A 156 18.19 7.25 0.00
CA GLY A 156 17.91 8.68 0.07
C GLY A 156 16.45 9.07 -0.17
N GLY A 157 15.71 8.29 -0.96
CA GLY A 157 14.28 8.53 -1.21
C GLY A 157 13.42 8.36 0.05
N ASN A 158 13.65 7.29 0.82
CA ASN A 158 12.96 7.06 2.09
C ASN A 158 13.27 8.17 3.12
N ALA A 159 14.54 8.52 3.26
CA ALA A 159 14.93 9.59 4.20
C ALA A 159 14.28 10.93 3.84
N ARG A 160 14.22 11.25 2.54
CA ARG A 160 13.54 12.46 2.05
C ARG A 160 12.04 12.42 2.30
N ALA A 161 11.40 11.25 2.10
CA ALA A 161 9.97 11.06 2.34
C ALA A 161 9.61 11.23 3.82
N ALA A 162 10.40 10.62 4.71
CA ALA A 162 10.21 10.75 6.16
C ALA A 162 10.42 12.20 6.63
N ALA A 163 11.42 12.92 6.09
CA ALA A 163 11.66 14.33 6.41
C ALA A 163 10.50 15.22 5.97
N LEU A 164 9.98 15.01 4.74
CA LEU A 164 8.82 15.77 4.24
C LEU A 164 7.56 15.51 5.08
N ALA A 165 7.31 14.25 5.44
CA ALA A 165 6.17 13.89 6.30
C ALA A 165 6.25 14.63 7.65
N ALA A 166 7.43 14.65 8.27
CA ALA A 166 7.67 15.36 9.53
C ALA A 166 7.52 16.88 9.38
N GLU A 167 8.04 17.47 8.31
CA GLU A 167 7.94 18.91 8.02
C GLU A 167 6.49 19.39 7.91
N HIS A 168 5.64 18.56 7.28
CA HIS A 168 4.22 18.89 7.06
C HIS A 168 3.28 18.30 8.11
N GLY A 169 3.77 17.60 9.13
CA GLY A 169 2.96 16.98 10.18
C GLY A 169 2.04 15.87 9.66
N ILE A 170 2.42 15.19 8.58
CA ILE A 170 1.65 14.10 7.97
C ILE A 170 2.14 12.77 8.55
N PRO A 171 1.24 11.82 8.91
CA PRO A 171 1.63 10.50 9.34
C PRO A 171 2.56 9.80 8.34
N SER A 172 3.68 9.27 8.85
CA SER A 172 4.67 8.54 8.05
C SER A 172 4.49 7.04 8.28
N VAL A 173 4.31 6.26 7.22
CA VAL A 173 4.14 4.81 7.31
C VAL A 173 5.30 4.05 6.67
N SER A 174 5.43 2.78 7.05
CA SER A 174 6.35 1.82 6.45
C SER A 174 5.56 0.71 5.79
N SER A 175 5.85 0.41 4.53
CA SER A 175 5.17 -0.60 3.73
C SER A 175 6.14 -1.50 2.98
N SER A 176 5.73 -2.75 2.73
CA SER A 176 6.57 -3.70 2.02
C SER A 176 6.61 -3.47 0.51
N ASP A 177 5.51 -2.98 -0.07
CA ASP A 177 5.32 -2.89 -1.52
C ASP A 177 5.58 -4.26 -2.17
N ALA A 178 5.13 -5.32 -1.48
CA ALA A 178 5.44 -6.70 -1.84
C ALA A 178 4.79 -7.09 -3.16
N HIS A 179 5.55 -7.67 -4.09
CA HIS A 179 5.08 -8.28 -5.33
C HIS A 179 5.25 -9.81 -5.32
N SER A 180 5.66 -10.33 -4.17
CA SER A 180 5.81 -11.76 -3.93
C SER A 180 5.57 -12.09 -2.45
N ILE A 181 5.18 -13.34 -2.19
CA ILE A 181 5.05 -13.84 -0.82
C ILE A 181 6.35 -13.78 -0.02
N MET A 182 7.51 -13.63 -0.68
CA MET A 182 8.81 -13.51 -0.02
C MET A 182 9.07 -12.11 0.52
N GLU A 183 8.41 -11.09 -0.03
CA GLU A 183 8.61 -9.69 0.33
C GLU A 183 7.62 -9.22 1.42
N ILE A 184 6.44 -9.86 1.52
CA ILE A 184 5.39 -9.44 2.46
C ILE A 184 5.89 -9.46 3.91
N GLY A 185 5.55 -8.44 4.70
CA GLY A 185 5.97 -8.32 6.09
C GLY A 185 7.44 -7.96 6.32
N ASN A 186 8.21 -7.65 5.27
CA ASN A 186 9.57 -7.12 5.42
C ASN A 186 9.59 -5.71 5.99
N ALA A 187 8.50 -4.96 5.82
CA ALA A 187 8.27 -3.66 6.41
C ALA A 187 6.81 -3.58 6.85
N ALA A 188 6.53 -2.82 7.90
CA ALA A 188 5.20 -2.64 8.45
C ALA A 188 5.15 -1.39 9.34
N THR A 189 3.95 -0.90 9.59
CA THR A 189 3.67 0.14 10.58
C THR A 189 2.99 -0.48 11.79
N VAL A 190 3.41 -0.11 13.00
CA VAL A 190 2.80 -0.57 14.25
C VAL A 190 1.89 0.53 14.76
N LEU A 191 0.59 0.30 14.67
CA LEU A 191 -0.45 1.23 15.11
C LEU A 191 -1.09 0.75 16.41
N SER A 192 -1.56 1.68 17.23
CA SER A 192 -2.35 1.36 18.43
C SER A 192 -3.81 1.12 18.05
N GLY A 193 -4.43 0.08 18.61
CA GLY A 193 -5.83 -0.26 18.40
C GLY A 193 -6.10 -1.05 17.12
N ASP A 194 -7.33 -0.97 16.64
CA ASP A 194 -7.83 -1.72 15.48
C ASP A 194 -8.12 -0.78 14.30
N PRO A 195 -7.22 -0.69 13.28
CA PRO A 195 -7.38 0.19 12.13
C PRO A 195 -8.27 -0.39 11.01
N SER A 196 -9.21 -1.26 11.32
CA SER A 196 -10.04 -1.98 10.32
C SER A 196 -11.10 -1.11 9.62
N THR A 197 -11.28 0.15 10.03
CA THR A 197 -12.22 1.09 9.38
C THR A 197 -11.53 2.43 9.07
N PRO A 198 -12.03 3.22 8.09
CA PRO A 198 -11.45 4.52 7.77
C PRO A 198 -11.28 5.45 8.97
N ALA A 199 -12.31 5.54 9.83
CA ALA A 199 -12.25 6.40 11.01
C ALA A 199 -11.21 5.93 12.03
N ARG A 200 -11.18 4.63 12.33
CA ARG A 200 -10.19 4.04 13.25
C ARG A 200 -8.76 4.14 12.71
N MET A 201 -8.58 3.94 11.40
CA MET A 201 -7.28 4.10 10.75
C MET A 201 -6.76 5.53 10.90
N ARG A 202 -7.60 6.55 10.64
CA ARG A 202 -7.21 7.95 10.86
C ARG A 202 -6.82 8.23 12.30
N THR A 203 -7.61 7.74 13.26
CA THR A 203 -7.27 7.90 14.67
C THR A 203 -5.94 7.25 15.01
N ALA A 204 -5.71 6.00 14.56
CA ALA A 204 -4.48 5.27 14.83
C ALA A 204 -3.25 5.92 14.16
N LEU A 205 -3.40 6.48 12.96
CA LEU A 205 -2.32 7.20 12.26
C LEU A 205 -1.98 8.55 12.92
N ALA A 206 -2.95 9.20 13.57
CA ALA A 206 -2.73 10.46 14.28
C ALA A 206 -1.96 10.29 15.60
N GLU A 207 -1.97 9.08 16.16
CA GLU A 207 -1.22 8.75 17.38
C GLU A 207 0.24 8.41 17.06
N PRO A 208 1.17 8.57 18.01
CA PRO A 208 2.55 8.13 17.84
C PRO A 208 2.61 6.64 17.51
N HIS A 209 3.34 6.28 16.46
CA HIS A 209 3.45 4.91 15.99
C HIS A 209 4.88 4.56 15.57
N GLN A 210 5.17 3.26 15.40
CA GLN A 210 6.49 2.78 15.07
C GLN A 210 6.55 2.25 13.63
N LEU A 211 7.70 2.45 12.99
CA LEU A 211 7.98 1.90 11.68
C LEU A 211 8.92 0.70 11.79
N ILE A 212 8.49 -0.46 11.29
CA ILE A 212 9.37 -1.61 11.06
C ILE A 212 9.94 -1.44 9.67
N THR A 213 11.23 -1.15 9.60
CA THR A 213 11.93 -0.86 8.35
C THR A 213 12.77 -2.06 7.93
N GLY A 214 12.37 -2.70 6.85
CA GLY A 214 13.12 -3.78 6.22
C GLY A 214 13.37 -3.48 4.75
N ARG A 215 14.07 -4.36 4.05
CA ARG A 215 14.31 -4.24 2.61
C ARG A 215 13.73 -5.43 1.87
N GLY A 216 13.12 -5.17 0.72
CA GLY A 216 12.69 -6.22 -0.19
C GLY A 216 13.90 -7.04 -0.70
N ALA A 217 13.68 -8.33 -0.91
CA ALA A 217 14.72 -9.20 -1.44
C ALA A 217 15.06 -8.80 -2.88
N LEU A 218 16.34 -8.52 -3.18
CA LEU A 218 16.79 -8.20 -4.52
C LEU A 218 16.41 -9.28 -5.54
N PHE A 219 16.42 -10.55 -5.11
CA PHE A 219 16.01 -11.68 -5.93
C PHE A 219 14.54 -11.62 -6.34
N ALA A 220 13.64 -11.19 -5.45
CA ALA A 220 12.21 -11.07 -5.75
C ALA A 220 11.94 -10.05 -6.88
N ARG A 221 12.78 -9.04 -7.00
CA ARG A 221 12.72 -8.05 -8.09
C ARG A 221 13.08 -8.62 -9.44
N ALA A 222 13.97 -9.61 -9.49
CA ALA A 222 14.35 -10.29 -10.73
C ALA A 222 13.17 -11.10 -11.33
N VAL A 223 12.17 -11.46 -10.52
CA VAL A 223 10.98 -12.18 -10.95
C VAL A 223 9.95 -11.26 -11.62
N MET A 224 9.94 -9.97 -11.31
CA MET A 224 8.94 -9.01 -11.80
C MET A 224 8.84 -8.90 -13.35
N PRO A 225 9.93 -8.89 -14.13
CA PRO A 225 9.83 -8.88 -15.58
C PRO A 225 9.11 -10.12 -16.13
N PHE A 226 9.34 -11.29 -15.52
CA PHE A 226 8.65 -12.53 -15.87
C PHE A 226 7.17 -12.46 -15.50
N ALA A 227 6.83 -11.87 -14.35
CA ALA A 227 5.46 -11.68 -13.93
C ALA A 227 4.68 -10.84 -14.95
N LYS A 228 5.26 -9.75 -15.44
CA LYS A 228 4.65 -8.89 -16.48
C LYS A 228 4.38 -9.65 -17.77
N VAL A 229 5.32 -10.48 -18.22
CA VAL A 229 5.15 -11.30 -19.44
C VAL A 229 4.05 -12.35 -19.23
N ILE A 230 4.08 -13.10 -18.12
CA ILE A 230 3.07 -14.11 -17.81
C ILE A 230 1.68 -13.49 -17.72
N ASN A 231 1.54 -12.38 -17.01
CA ASN A 231 0.28 -11.69 -16.85
C ASN A 231 -0.21 -11.10 -18.17
N ALA A 232 0.67 -10.58 -19.02
CA ALA A 232 0.29 -10.11 -20.34
C ALA A 232 -0.28 -11.23 -21.24
N VAL A 233 0.31 -12.45 -21.16
CA VAL A 233 -0.20 -13.65 -21.87
C VAL A 233 -1.56 -14.07 -21.30
N ARG A 234 -1.78 -13.93 -19.99
CA ARG A 234 -3.06 -14.22 -19.32
C ARG A 234 -4.13 -13.16 -19.55
N GLY A 235 -3.82 -12.10 -20.32
CA GLY A 235 -4.75 -10.98 -20.56
C GLY A 235 -4.77 -9.94 -19.43
N ASN A 236 -4.01 -10.14 -18.35
CA ASN A 236 -3.88 -9.18 -17.26
C ASN A 236 -2.81 -8.15 -17.62
N ARG A 237 -3.23 -7.07 -18.23
CA ARG A 237 -2.38 -5.96 -18.69
C ARG A 237 -2.69 -4.71 -17.89
N ARG A 238 -1.76 -3.76 -17.91
CA ARG A 238 -1.98 -2.44 -17.34
C ARG A 238 -3.16 -1.76 -18.01
N ILE A 239 -4.09 -1.23 -17.22
CA ILE A 239 -5.29 -0.54 -17.70
C ILE A 239 -4.87 0.75 -18.41
N LYS A 240 -5.49 1.07 -19.55
CA LYS A 240 -5.21 2.30 -20.28
C LYS A 240 -5.74 3.53 -19.54
N SER A 241 -5.05 4.66 -19.70
CA SER A 241 -5.52 5.94 -19.16
C SER A 241 -6.88 6.31 -19.76
N GLY A 242 -7.79 6.81 -18.95
CA GLY A 242 -9.15 7.15 -19.34
C GLY A 242 -10.18 6.05 -19.12
N PHE A 243 -9.75 4.82 -18.74
CA PHE A 243 -10.64 3.68 -18.46
C PHE A 243 -10.65 3.33 -16.99
N THR A 244 -11.68 2.61 -16.58
CA THR A 244 -11.80 1.97 -15.27
C THR A 244 -11.72 0.45 -15.46
N PHE A 245 -11.19 -0.28 -14.47
CA PHE A 245 -11.17 -1.75 -14.51
C PHE A 245 -12.60 -2.31 -14.73
N GLY A 246 -12.77 -3.19 -15.71
CA GLY A 246 -14.05 -3.79 -16.06
C GLY A 246 -14.82 -3.04 -17.17
N GLU A 247 -14.39 -1.83 -17.57
CA GLU A 247 -14.92 -1.19 -18.77
C GLU A 247 -14.27 -1.80 -20.03
N THR A 248 -15.07 -2.02 -21.07
CA THR A 248 -14.57 -2.43 -22.39
C THR A 248 -13.92 -1.24 -23.09
N GLU A 249 -12.72 -1.46 -23.64
CA GLU A 249 -12.01 -0.49 -24.48
C GLU A 249 -12.72 -0.24 -25.80
#